data_4904a8546a049569f4bdd9d6b01c296f
#
_entry.id   4904a8546a049569f4bdd9d6b01c296f
#
_cell.length_a   1.000
_cell.length_b   1.000
_cell.length_c   1.000
_cell.angle_alpha   90.00
_cell.angle_beta   90.00
_cell.angle_gamma   90.00
#
_symmetry.space_group_name_H-M   'P 1'
#
loop_
_entity.id
_entity.type
_entity.pdbx_description
1 polymer ?
#
loop_
_entity_poly.entity_id
_entity_poly.type
_entity_poly.pdbx_seq_one_letter_code
_entity_poly.pdbx_strand_id
1 'polypeptide(L)'
;MSIVPETAQYAEVLKQTRGLPFRVLTDLDLAYALSLGLVFWVGDKIKETYRQFGIDLERFQGNGGWLLPIPATLVVGRDGRVKARFVDPDFRHRLGIEPILRALAAE
;
A
#
# COMPACT_ATOMS: atom_id res chain seq x y z
N MET A 1 1.93 -11.07 1.47
CA MET A 1 2.63 -10.19 0.51
C MET A 1 2.14 -8.76 0.68
N SER A 2 3.04 -7.82 0.66
CA SER A 2 2.72 -6.39 0.71
C SER A 2 3.18 -5.72 -0.57
N ILE A 3 2.40 -4.76 -1.06
CA ILE A 3 2.72 -3.97 -2.25
C ILE A 3 2.80 -2.51 -1.82
N VAL A 4 3.94 -1.88 -2.09
CA VAL A 4 4.24 -0.53 -1.62
C VAL A 4 4.66 0.38 -2.78
N PRO A 5 4.44 1.71 -2.68
CA PRO A 5 4.80 2.64 -3.75
C PRO A 5 6.29 3.01 -3.75
N GLU A 6 7.02 2.70 -2.69
CA GLU A 6 8.44 3.04 -2.58
C GLU A 6 9.26 2.26 -3.60
N THR A 7 10.39 2.84 -4.02
CA THR A 7 11.34 2.15 -4.90
C THR A 7 11.92 0.91 -4.22
N ALA A 8 12.50 -0.01 -5.00
CA ALA A 8 13.00 -1.29 -4.49
C ALA A 8 13.98 -1.12 -3.32
N GLN A 9 14.81 -0.08 -3.33
CA GLN A 9 15.75 0.21 -2.24
C GLN A 9 15.02 0.43 -0.91
N TYR A 10 13.98 1.25 -0.91
CA TYR A 10 13.23 1.56 0.32
C TYR A 10 12.31 0.41 0.74
N ALA A 11 11.77 -0.35 -0.22
CA ALA A 11 10.99 -1.55 0.08
C ALA A 11 11.83 -2.59 0.81
N GLU A 12 13.08 -2.80 0.39
CA GLU A 12 14.00 -3.73 1.04
C GLU A 12 14.35 -3.26 2.45
N VAL A 13 14.61 -1.96 2.64
CA VAL A 13 14.85 -1.38 3.96
C VAL A 13 13.65 -1.59 4.88
N LEU A 14 12.45 -1.38 4.39
CA LEU A 14 11.22 -1.61 5.16
C LEU A 14 11.13 -3.07 5.61
N LYS A 15 11.36 -4.02 4.70
CA LYS A 15 11.31 -5.45 5.00
C LYS A 15 12.31 -5.83 6.08
N GLN A 16 13.57 -5.37 5.96
CA GLN A 16 14.62 -5.67 6.92
C GLN A 16 14.36 -5.01 8.28
N THR A 17 14.00 -3.73 8.27
CA THR A 17 13.79 -2.94 9.50
C THR A 17 12.63 -3.50 10.33
N ARG A 18 11.57 -3.95 9.68
CA ARG A 18 10.38 -4.50 10.34
C ARG A 18 10.45 -6.00 10.56
N GLY A 19 11.47 -6.69 10.01
CA GLY A 19 11.58 -8.14 10.12
C GLY A 19 10.41 -8.88 9.50
N LEU A 20 9.88 -8.40 8.38
CA LEU A 20 8.68 -8.96 7.75
C LEU A 20 8.96 -10.34 7.16
N PRO A 21 8.13 -11.36 7.50
CA PRO A 21 8.35 -12.74 7.02
C PRO A 21 7.79 -12.98 5.62
N PHE A 22 7.24 -11.98 4.95
CA PHE A 22 6.61 -12.11 3.64
C PHE A 22 7.24 -11.13 2.65
N ARG A 23 6.91 -11.31 1.37
CA ARG A 23 7.41 -10.44 0.30
C ARG A 23 6.84 -9.04 0.39
N VAL A 24 7.71 -8.06 0.13
CA VAL A 24 7.33 -6.66 -0.09
C VAL A 24 7.66 -6.33 -1.54
N LEU A 25 6.65 -6.04 -2.34
CA LEU A 25 6.80 -5.74 -3.76
C LEU A 25 6.69 -4.23 -4.00
N THR A 26 7.45 -3.74 -4.95
CA THR A 26 7.38 -2.34 -5.38
C THR A 26 6.36 -2.19 -6.51
N ASP A 27 5.43 -1.25 -6.33
CA ASP A 27 4.51 -0.82 -7.39
C ASP A 27 5.04 0.50 -7.95
N LEU A 28 5.89 0.41 -8.96
CA LEU A 28 6.52 1.59 -9.56
C LEU A 28 5.46 2.52 -10.16
N ASP A 29 5.55 3.81 -9.80
CA ASP A 29 4.63 4.86 -10.23
C ASP A 29 3.16 4.55 -9.90
N LEU A 30 2.90 3.63 -8.96
CA LEU A 30 1.57 3.21 -8.56
C LEU A 30 0.71 2.68 -9.73
N ALA A 31 1.35 2.10 -10.73
CA ALA A 31 0.64 1.63 -11.93
C ALA A 31 -0.40 0.55 -11.61
N TYR A 32 -0.04 -0.41 -10.75
CA TYR A 32 -0.97 -1.47 -10.34
C TYR A 32 -2.11 -0.93 -9.48
N ALA A 33 -1.79 -0.11 -8.47
CA ALA A 33 -2.80 0.51 -7.62
C ALA A 33 -3.74 1.40 -8.43
N LEU A 34 -3.21 2.15 -9.41
CA LEU A 34 -4.02 2.98 -10.30
C LEU A 34 -4.98 2.11 -11.12
N SER A 35 -4.53 0.96 -11.63
CA SER A 35 -5.39 0.05 -12.39
C SER A 35 -6.56 -0.48 -11.57
N LEU A 36 -6.41 -0.56 -10.26
CA LEU A 36 -7.46 -0.97 -9.31
C LEU A 36 -8.29 0.21 -8.78
N GLY A 37 -7.98 1.44 -9.16
CA GLY A 37 -8.64 2.63 -8.62
C GLY A 37 -8.26 2.97 -7.18
N LEU A 38 -7.13 2.47 -6.71
CA LEU A 38 -6.70 2.59 -5.31
C LEU A 38 -5.61 3.65 -5.12
N VAL A 39 -5.77 4.82 -5.74
CA VAL A 39 -4.83 5.93 -5.58
C VAL A 39 -5.58 7.23 -5.36
N PHE A 40 -4.90 8.18 -4.72
CA PHE A 40 -5.39 9.55 -4.64
C PHE A 40 -4.22 10.54 -4.74
N TRP A 41 -4.51 11.74 -5.23
CA TRP A 41 -3.54 12.83 -5.29
C TRP A 41 -3.51 13.55 -3.95
N VAL A 42 -2.29 13.75 -3.43
CA VAL A 42 -2.08 14.39 -2.12
C VAL A 42 -2.60 15.83 -2.10
N GLY A 43 -2.44 16.56 -3.22
CA GLY A 43 -2.82 17.98 -3.29
C GLY A 43 -1.71 18.90 -2.79
N ASP A 44 -1.75 20.17 -3.26
CA ASP A 44 -0.67 21.10 -2.99
C ASP A 44 -0.52 21.44 -1.50
N LYS A 45 -1.64 21.55 -0.81
CA LYS A 45 -1.68 21.95 0.61
C LYS A 45 -1.03 20.88 1.50
N ILE A 46 -1.39 19.61 1.29
CA ILE A 46 -0.83 18.49 2.04
C ILE A 46 0.63 18.25 1.63
N LYS A 47 0.94 18.43 0.33
CA LYS A 47 2.30 18.34 -0.18
C LYS A 47 3.23 19.31 0.55
N GLU A 48 2.81 20.56 0.72
CA GLU A 48 3.59 21.56 1.45
C GLU A 48 3.76 21.16 2.92
N THR A 49 2.71 20.67 3.55
CA THR A 49 2.78 20.16 4.93
C THR A 49 3.79 19.03 5.06
N TYR A 50 3.79 18.09 4.13
CA TYR A 50 4.76 16.99 4.11
C TYR A 50 6.19 17.50 3.98
N ARG A 51 6.43 18.48 3.11
CA ARG A 51 7.76 19.09 2.96
C ARG A 51 8.24 19.74 4.25
N GLN A 52 7.37 20.41 4.97
CA GLN A 52 7.70 21.03 6.25
C GLN A 52 8.12 20.01 7.31
N PHE A 53 7.56 18.80 7.25
CA PHE A 53 7.93 17.71 8.15
C PHE A 53 9.08 16.84 7.63
N GLY A 54 9.70 17.23 6.52
CA GLY A 54 10.80 16.48 5.92
C GLY A 54 10.38 15.21 5.19
N ILE A 55 9.09 15.06 4.88
CA ILE A 55 8.58 13.91 4.13
C ILE A 55 8.61 14.26 2.64
N ASP A 56 9.41 13.51 1.87
CA ASP A 56 9.58 13.70 0.44
C ASP A 56 9.17 12.45 -0.33
N LEU A 57 7.93 12.45 -0.83
CA LEU A 57 7.41 11.31 -1.59
C LEU A 57 8.16 11.11 -2.92
N GLU A 58 8.69 12.18 -3.52
CA GLU A 58 9.48 12.08 -4.75
C GLU A 58 10.69 11.20 -4.53
N ARG A 59 11.36 11.35 -3.39
CA ARG A 59 12.51 10.54 -3.02
C ARG A 59 12.14 9.08 -2.79
N PHE A 60 11.07 8.81 -2.06
CA PHE A 60 10.69 7.46 -1.68
C PHE A 60 10.05 6.69 -2.82
N GLN A 61 9.29 7.36 -3.67
CA GLN A 61 8.56 6.72 -4.78
C GLN A 61 9.28 6.85 -6.12
N GLY A 62 10.28 7.72 -6.22
CA GLY A 62 11.04 7.90 -7.44
C GLY A 62 10.32 8.69 -8.53
N ASN A 63 9.24 9.41 -8.20
CA ASN A 63 8.51 10.24 -9.16
C ASN A 63 7.92 11.47 -8.49
N GLY A 64 7.56 12.48 -9.27
CA GLY A 64 7.01 13.75 -8.80
C GLY A 64 5.49 13.83 -8.78
N GLY A 65 4.78 12.72 -8.90
CA GLY A 65 3.32 12.72 -9.01
C GLY A 65 2.59 13.02 -7.72
N TRP A 66 3.21 12.74 -6.56
CA TRP A 66 2.60 12.93 -5.23
C TRP A 66 1.25 12.23 -5.10
N LEU A 67 1.19 11.00 -5.64
CA LEU A 67 0.06 10.11 -5.46
C LEU A 67 0.34 9.16 -4.30
N LEU A 68 -0.70 8.83 -3.55
CA LEU A 68 -0.63 7.84 -2.49
C LEU A 68 -1.62 6.71 -2.76
N PRO A 69 -1.25 5.46 -2.42
CA PRO A 69 -2.22 4.38 -2.52
C PRO A 69 -3.27 4.49 -1.43
N ILE A 70 -4.51 4.14 -1.77
CA ILE A 70 -5.55 3.94 -0.76
C ILE A 70 -5.27 2.61 -0.09
N PRO A 71 -5.14 2.56 1.25
CA PRO A 71 -4.88 1.31 1.95
C PRO A 71 -5.95 0.27 1.66
N ALA A 72 -5.53 -0.92 1.32
CA ALA A 72 -6.43 -2.02 1.02
C ALA A 72 -5.86 -3.35 1.49
N THR A 73 -6.72 -4.21 1.97
CA THR A 73 -6.41 -5.60 2.27
C THR A 73 -7.31 -6.49 1.43
N LEU A 74 -6.70 -7.39 0.68
CA LEU A 74 -7.41 -8.33 -0.18
C LEU A 74 -7.05 -9.76 0.23
N VAL A 75 -8.06 -10.60 0.38
CA VAL A 75 -7.87 -12.04 0.57
C VAL A 75 -8.22 -12.71 -0.74
N VAL A 76 -7.23 -13.38 -1.33
CA VAL A 76 -7.37 -14.02 -2.65
C VAL A 76 -7.38 -15.52 -2.49
N GLY A 77 -8.36 -16.19 -3.06
CA GLY A 77 -8.47 -17.64 -3.04
C GLY A 77 -7.48 -18.31 -3.99
N ARG A 78 -7.37 -19.64 -3.88
CA ARG A 78 -6.50 -20.44 -4.76
C ARG A 78 -6.93 -20.38 -6.21
N ASP A 79 -8.20 -20.09 -6.48
CA ASP A 79 -8.73 -19.90 -7.82
C ASP A 79 -8.43 -18.51 -8.43
N GLY A 80 -7.71 -17.66 -7.69
CA GLY A 80 -7.37 -16.30 -8.12
C GLY A 80 -8.46 -15.26 -7.89
N ARG A 81 -9.57 -15.64 -7.26
CA ARG A 81 -10.68 -14.71 -6.99
C ARG A 81 -10.56 -14.09 -5.61
N VAL A 82 -11.00 -12.84 -5.49
CA VAL A 82 -11.04 -12.13 -4.22
C VAL A 82 -12.16 -12.69 -3.35
N LYS A 83 -11.80 -13.22 -2.18
CA LYS A 83 -12.74 -13.76 -1.19
C LYS A 83 -13.22 -12.70 -0.19
N ALA A 84 -12.37 -11.74 0.11
CA ALA A 84 -12.69 -10.64 1.01
C ALA A 84 -11.86 -9.42 0.64
N ARG A 85 -12.42 -8.24 0.83
CA ARG A 85 -11.69 -6.98 0.64
C ARG A 85 -12.06 -6.01 1.72
N PHE A 86 -11.09 -5.18 2.10
CA PHE A 86 -11.28 -4.03 2.97
C PHE A 86 -10.51 -2.86 2.40
N VAL A 87 -11.21 -1.80 2.03
CA VAL A 87 -10.63 -0.59 1.45
C VAL A 87 -11.15 0.60 2.25
N ASP A 88 -10.24 1.37 2.84
CA ASP A 88 -10.60 2.57 3.60
C ASP A 88 -9.52 3.63 3.39
N PRO A 89 -9.88 4.83 2.90
CA PRO A 89 -8.90 5.92 2.74
C PRO A 89 -8.24 6.33 4.06
N ASP A 90 -8.89 6.09 5.19
CA ASP A 90 -8.29 6.35 6.50
C ASP A 90 -7.34 5.21 6.85
N PHE A 91 -6.03 5.51 6.79
CA PHE A 91 -4.98 4.52 7.05
C PHE A 91 -5.02 3.94 8.47
N ARG A 92 -5.76 4.55 9.39
CA ARG A 92 -5.93 4.05 10.76
C ARG A 92 -6.90 2.88 10.84
N HIS A 93 -7.74 2.71 9.82
CA HIS A 93 -8.68 1.61 9.73
C HIS A 93 -8.08 0.50 8.89
N ARG A 94 -7.98 -0.68 9.47
CA ARG A 94 -7.46 -1.88 8.80
C ARG A 94 -8.37 -3.06 9.09
N LEU A 95 -8.38 -4.04 8.17
CA LEU A 95 -9.07 -5.30 8.40
C LEU A 95 -8.35 -6.06 9.52
N GLY A 96 -9.11 -6.48 10.54
CA GLY A 96 -8.57 -7.24 11.65
C GLY A 96 -8.15 -8.65 11.24
N ILE A 97 -7.36 -9.30 12.10
CA ILE A 97 -6.85 -10.65 11.84
C ILE A 97 -7.96 -11.68 11.74
N GLU A 98 -8.96 -11.60 12.62
CA GLU A 98 -10.07 -12.57 12.66
C GLU A 98 -10.87 -12.64 11.36
N PRO A 99 -11.33 -11.52 10.78
CA PRO A 99 -11.97 -11.54 9.47
C PRO A 99 -11.09 -12.11 8.37
N ILE A 100 -9.78 -11.84 8.40
CA ILE A 100 -8.83 -12.38 7.43
C ILE A 100 -8.77 -13.91 7.55
N LEU A 101 -8.62 -14.42 8.75
CA LEU A 101 -8.54 -15.86 8.99
C LEU A 101 -9.84 -16.57 8.59
N ARG A 102 -11.00 -15.97 8.87
CA ARG A 102 -12.28 -16.52 8.45
C ARG A 102 -12.40 -16.58 6.92
N ALA A 103 -11.97 -15.53 6.24
CA ALA A 103 -11.99 -15.50 4.79
C ALA A 103 -11.06 -16.54 4.17
N LEU A 104 -9.88 -16.76 4.76
CA LEU A 104 -8.93 -17.77 4.31
C LEU A 104 -9.46 -19.20 4.52
N ALA A 105 -10.20 -19.44 5.60
CA ALA A 105 -10.79 -20.75 5.89
C ALA A 105 -12.03 -21.05 5.03
N ALA A 106 -12.69 -20.05 4.50
CA ALA A 106 -13.86 -20.23 3.64
C ALA A 106 -13.47 -20.77 2.27
N GLU A 107 -14.25 -21.67 1.76
CA GLU A 107 -14.06 -22.23 0.42
C GLU A 107 -15.02 -21.60 -0.61
#